data_c03e8c1eb6652c0a2a92eb7ffb67897d
#
_entry.id   c03e8c1eb6652c0a2a92eb7ffb67897d
#
_cell.length_a   1.000
_cell.length_b   1.000
_cell.length_c   1.000
_cell.angle_alpha   90.00
_cell.angle_beta   90.00
_cell.angle_gamma   90.00
#
_symmetry.space_group_name_H-M   'P 1'
#
loop_
_entity.id
_entity.type
_entity.pdbx_description
1 polymer ?
#
loop_
_entity_poly.entity_id
_entity_poly.type
_entity_poly.pdbx_seq_one_letter_code
_entity_poly.pdbx_strand_id
1 'polypeptide(L)'
;NDMDQQNRFMPGAKTIGDILNENGYIQELMIGSQKEFAGTDKLFLQHGFDKICDINSLKQEYSFKSNELNQWGLDDYKLFELAKNEITQLAQTGKFNFTMATIDCHMPKGFLCKYCPNTYENRYENIYACQSKLINSFIDWCKSQSWYENTTIVLVGDHPTMAQQYVNDVPSDYQRTTYNCFINSKVTTDQIKNRQFTHMDMYPTTLAAMGFNIEGNKLALGTNLFSELPTIIEKYGQDYINEEVQKSSEYLDKIIYVFLTIFLYLLKCPQ
;
A
#
# COMPACT_ATOMS: atom_id res chain seq x y z
N ASN A 1 2.93 -18.80 8.64
CA ASN A 1 2.12 -18.40 9.83
C ASN A 1 0.96 -17.57 9.31
N ASP A 2 -0.27 -18.07 9.48
CA ASP A 2 -1.48 -17.35 9.12
C ASP A 2 -1.68 -16.21 10.11
N MET A 3 -1.11 -15.04 9.79
CA MET A 3 -1.15 -13.87 10.68
C MET A 3 -2.57 -13.38 10.94
N ASP A 4 -3.50 -13.64 10.01
CA ASP A 4 -4.93 -13.36 10.18
C ASP A 4 -5.57 -14.16 11.32
N GLN A 5 -5.01 -15.32 11.66
CA GLN A 5 -5.44 -16.14 12.79
C GLN A 5 -4.83 -15.69 14.14
N GLN A 6 -3.82 -14.84 14.11
CA GLN A 6 -3.19 -14.31 15.33
C GLN A 6 -4.02 -13.15 15.90
N ASN A 7 -4.09 -13.06 17.24
CA ASN A 7 -4.72 -11.91 17.90
C ASN A 7 -3.93 -10.61 17.70
N ARG A 8 -2.63 -10.71 17.51
CA ARG A 8 -1.72 -9.59 17.28
C ARG A 8 -0.98 -9.81 15.97
N PHE A 9 -1.02 -8.81 15.09
CA PHE A 9 -0.40 -8.84 13.77
C PHE A 9 1.00 -8.22 13.84
N MET A 10 2.04 -9.02 13.66
CA MET A 10 3.46 -8.59 13.63
C MET A 10 3.83 -7.58 14.73
N PRO A 11 3.56 -7.87 16.00
CA PRO A 11 3.62 -6.87 17.08
C PRO A 11 5.01 -6.28 17.33
N GLY A 12 6.07 -6.91 16.83
CA GLY A 12 7.44 -6.39 16.90
C GLY A 12 7.85 -5.56 15.69
N ALA A 13 6.99 -5.43 14.67
CA ALA A 13 7.29 -4.61 13.51
C ALA A 13 7.04 -3.13 13.82
N LYS A 14 7.91 -2.28 13.30
CA LYS A 14 7.69 -0.84 13.24
C LYS A 14 7.27 -0.51 11.82
N THR A 15 6.00 -0.20 11.63
CA THR A 15 5.44 0.10 10.31
C THR A 15 5.47 1.59 9.98
N ILE A 16 5.13 1.93 8.74
CA ILE A 16 4.92 3.34 8.35
C ILE A 16 3.79 3.97 9.16
N GLY A 17 2.71 3.21 9.43
CA GLY A 17 1.58 3.67 10.24
C GLY A 17 2.01 4.04 11.67
N ASP A 18 2.86 3.24 12.31
CA ASP A 18 3.39 3.55 13.65
C ASP A 18 4.20 4.85 13.64
N ILE A 19 5.05 5.04 12.61
CA ILE A 19 5.88 6.25 12.49
C ILE A 19 5.01 7.48 12.29
N LEU A 20 4.02 7.39 11.43
CA LEU A 20 3.12 8.51 11.13
C LEU A 20 2.26 8.85 12.35
N ASN A 21 1.74 7.85 13.07
CA ASN A 21 0.98 8.06 14.31
C ASN A 21 1.83 8.81 15.37
N GLU A 22 3.07 8.38 15.60
CA GLU A 22 4.01 9.05 16.50
C GLU A 22 4.33 10.50 16.08
N ASN A 23 4.13 10.84 14.82
CA ASN A 23 4.32 12.19 14.29
C ASN A 23 3.01 12.99 14.16
N GLY A 24 1.92 12.50 14.77
CA GLY A 24 0.65 13.19 14.88
C GLY A 24 -0.18 13.22 13.61
N TYR A 25 -0.03 12.21 12.75
CA TYR A 25 -0.91 12.01 11.61
C TYR A 25 -2.17 11.26 12.04
N ILE A 26 -3.33 11.72 11.58
CA ILE A 26 -4.57 10.95 11.60
C ILE A 26 -4.59 10.06 10.35
N GLN A 27 -4.87 8.78 10.51
CA GLN A 27 -4.65 7.80 9.47
C GLN A 27 -5.90 6.98 9.16
N GLU A 28 -6.27 6.93 7.91
CA GLU A 28 -7.43 6.15 7.44
C GLU A 28 -7.05 5.23 6.29
N LEU A 29 -7.58 4.00 6.34
CA LEU A 29 -7.56 3.05 5.23
C LEU A 29 -8.95 2.98 4.61
N MET A 30 -9.04 3.05 3.28
CA MET A 30 -10.27 2.79 2.54
C MET A 30 -10.08 1.64 1.56
N ILE A 31 -10.94 0.63 1.65
CA ILE A 31 -10.93 -0.55 0.78
C ILE A 31 -12.35 -0.91 0.35
N GLY A 32 -12.50 -1.35 -0.91
CA GLY A 32 -13.80 -1.81 -1.41
C GLY A 32 -14.22 -3.18 -0.90
N SER A 33 -13.29 -3.98 -0.34
CA SER A 33 -13.49 -5.33 0.19
C SER A 33 -13.74 -5.35 1.70
N GLN A 34 -13.84 -6.56 2.28
CA GLN A 34 -13.94 -6.75 3.72
C GLN A 34 -12.56 -6.60 4.37
N LYS A 35 -12.50 -5.86 5.46
CA LYS A 35 -11.23 -5.56 6.18
C LYS A 35 -10.60 -6.77 6.88
N GLU A 36 -11.38 -7.80 7.16
CA GLU A 36 -10.90 -9.02 7.81
C GLU A 36 -10.04 -9.88 6.88
N PHE A 37 -10.14 -9.66 5.56
CA PHE A 37 -9.37 -10.43 4.59
C PHE A 37 -7.86 -10.29 4.84
N ALA A 38 -7.18 -11.43 4.95
CA ALA A 38 -5.73 -11.56 5.20
C ALA A 38 -5.21 -10.78 6.43
N GLY A 39 -6.09 -10.48 7.41
CA GLY A 39 -5.72 -9.76 8.64
C GLY A 39 -5.45 -8.27 8.43
N THR A 40 -5.98 -7.68 7.35
CA THR A 40 -5.82 -6.26 7.03
C THR A 40 -6.27 -5.36 8.17
N ASP A 41 -7.40 -5.66 8.80
CA ASP A 41 -7.90 -4.92 9.97
C ASP A 41 -6.90 -4.90 11.12
N LYS A 42 -6.31 -6.07 11.42
CA LYS A 42 -5.31 -6.19 12.49
C LYS A 42 -4.04 -5.44 12.15
N LEU A 43 -3.53 -5.61 10.92
CA LEU A 43 -2.32 -4.90 10.49
C LEU A 43 -2.48 -3.39 10.66
N PHE A 44 -3.53 -2.81 10.09
CA PHE A 44 -3.67 -1.36 10.08
C PHE A 44 -4.06 -0.79 11.45
N LEU A 45 -5.08 -1.34 12.13
CA LEU A 45 -5.54 -0.82 13.41
C LEU A 45 -4.54 -1.04 14.57
N GLN A 46 -3.73 -2.09 14.51
CA GLN A 46 -2.70 -2.32 15.53
C GLN A 46 -1.41 -1.55 15.27
N HIS A 47 -1.28 -0.95 14.08
CA HIS A 47 -0.10 -0.21 13.65
C HIS A 47 -0.41 1.26 13.29
N GLY A 48 -1.24 1.90 14.12
CA GLY A 48 -1.38 3.35 14.17
C GLY A 48 -2.45 3.95 13.26
N PHE A 49 -3.26 3.16 12.56
CA PHE A 49 -4.40 3.67 11.83
C PHE A 49 -5.60 3.89 12.74
N ASP A 50 -6.28 5.01 12.55
CA ASP A 50 -7.41 5.42 13.38
C ASP A 50 -8.75 4.84 12.87
N LYS A 51 -8.87 4.63 11.56
CA LYS A 51 -10.12 4.20 10.92
C LYS A 51 -9.87 3.31 9.72
N ILE A 52 -10.77 2.35 9.50
CA ILE A 52 -10.89 1.60 8.24
C ILE A 52 -12.30 1.74 7.69
N CYS A 53 -12.39 2.29 6.48
CA CYS A 53 -13.59 2.34 5.67
C CYS A 53 -13.61 1.12 4.74
N ASP A 54 -14.27 0.05 5.15
CA ASP A 54 -14.45 -1.18 4.38
C ASP A 54 -15.86 -1.28 3.82
N ILE A 55 -16.14 -2.28 2.96
CA ILE A 55 -17.47 -2.47 2.37
C ILE A 55 -18.59 -2.59 3.41
N ASN A 56 -18.31 -3.13 4.60
CA ASN A 56 -19.32 -3.32 5.64
C ASN A 56 -19.65 -1.99 6.32
N SER A 57 -18.66 -1.18 6.66
CA SER A 57 -18.86 0.17 7.21
C SER A 57 -19.49 1.10 6.18
N LEU A 58 -19.03 1.05 4.92
CA LEU A 58 -19.61 1.86 3.84
C LEU A 58 -21.08 1.54 3.57
N LYS A 59 -21.50 0.27 3.70
CA LYS A 59 -22.94 -0.10 3.57
C LYS A 59 -23.82 0.40 4.72
N GLN A 60 -23.25 0.78 5.84
CA GLN A 60 -24.02 1.40 6.94
C GLN A 60 -24.32 2.86 6.65
N GLU A 61 -23.43 3.54 5.93
CA GLU A 61 -23.54 4.96 5.63
C GLU A 61 -24.19 5.23 4.26
N TYR A 62 -23.97 4.33 3.30
CA TYR A 62 -24.40 4.50 1.91
C TYR A 62 -25.22 3.32 1.40
N SER A 63 -26.19 3.64 0.53
CA SER A 63 -26.95 2.63 -0.21
C SER A 63 -26.31 2.41 -1.59
N PHE A 64 -25.90 1.17 -1.87
CA PHE A 64 -25.30 0.81 -3.15
C PHE A 64 -26.27 0.05 -4.04
N LYS A 65 -26.21 0.33 -5.34
CA LYS A 65 -26.91 -0.45 -6.36
C LYS A 65 -26.11 -1.73 -6.66
N SER A 66 -26.78 -2.76 -7.14
CA SER A 66 -26.13 -4.03 -7.48
C SER A 66 -25.02 -3.89 -8.54
N ASN A 67 -25.12 -2.92 -9.42
CA ASN A 67 -24.11 -2.61 -10.44
C ASN A 67 -22.99 -1.67 -9.98
N GLU A 68 -22.91 -1.37 -8.70
CA GLU A 68 -21.81 -0.67 -8.02
C GLU A 68 -20.97 -1.64 -7.17
N LEU A 69 -21.38 -2.91 -7.17
CA LEU A 69 -20.76 -4.00 -6.39
C LEU A 69 -20.29 -5.12 -7.31
N ASN A 70 -19.18 -5.72 -6.95
CA ASN A 70 -18.65 -6.92 -7.57
C ASN A 70 -18.45 -8.03 -6.52
N GLN A 71 -17.90 -9.19 -6.92
CA GLN A 71 -17.72 -10.32 -5.98
C GLN A 71 -16.77 -10.03 -4.81
N TRP A 72 -15.88 -9.03 -4.95
CA TRP A 72 -14.93 -8.62 -3.91
C TRP A 72 -15.46 -7.48 -3.03
N GLY A 73 -16.44 -6.74 -3.52
CA GLY A 73 -17.04 -5.62 -2.79
C GLY A 73 -17.44 -4.46 -3.68
N LEU A 74 -16.96 -3.26 -3.42
CA LEU A 74 -17.31 -2.03 -4.11
C LEU A 74 -16.46 -1.83 -5.36
N ASP A 75 -17.09 -1.47 -6.49
CA ASP A 75 -16.36 -1.10 -7.71
C ASP A 75 -15.46 0.13 -7.46
N ASP A 76 -14.27 0.13 -8.06
CA ASP A 76 -13.25 1.16 -7.81
C ASP A 76 -13.69 2.57 -8.16
N TYR A 77 -14.52 2.74 -9.22
CA TYR A 77 -15.02 4.09 -9.54
C TYR A 77 -15.83 4.70 -8.37
N LYS A 78 -16.59 3.85 -7.67
CA LYS A 78 -17.37 4.27 -6.52
C LYS A 78 -16.50 4.49 -5.30
N LEU A 79 -15.48 3.64 -5.12
CA LEU A 79 -14.45 3.80 -4.09
C LEU A 79 -13.77 5.18 -4.22
N PHE A 80 -13.36 5.57 -5.44
CA PHE A 80 -12.76 6.89 -5.70
C PHE A 80 -13.74 8.06 -5.41
N GLU A 81 -15.03 7.90 -5.72
CA GLU A 81 -16.05 8.91 -5.37
C GLU A 81 -16.13 9.13 -3.85
N LEU A 82 -16.19 8.03 -3.07
CA LEU A 82 -16.29 8.10 -1.62
C LEU A 82 -14.99 8.59 -0.98
N ALA A 83 -13.84 8.16 -1.51
CA ALA A 83 -12.53 8.60 -1.05
C ALA A 83 -12.37 10.13 -1.07
N LYS A 84 -12.94 10.80 -2.08
CA LYS A 84 -12.93 12.28 -2.13
C LYS A 84 -13.65 12.90 -0.93
N ASN A 85 -14.75 12.32 -0.49
CA ASN A 85 -15.52 12.81 0.66
C ASN A 85 -14.72 12.57 1.96
N GLU A 86 -14.19 11.37 2.14
CA GLU A 86 -13.37 11.04 3.33
C GLU A 86 -12.14 11.93 3.43
N ILE A 87 -11.37 12.07 2.35
CA ILE A 87 -10.17 12.93 2.36
C ILE A 87 -10.54 14.40 2.62
N THR A 88 -11.66 14.87 2.10
CA THR A 88 -12.12 16.26 2.35
C THR A 88 -12.36 16.51 3.84
N GLN A 89 -12.89 15.53 4.55
CA GLN A 89 -13.11 15.62 6.01
C GLN A 89 -11.77 15.44 6.76
N LEU A 90 -11.02 14.42 6.38
CA LEU A 90 -9.74 14.08 7.02
C LEU A 90 -8.73 15.24 6.90
N ALA A 91 -8.66 15.93 5.78
CA ALA A 91 -7.77 17.06 5.57
C ALA A 91 -8.04 18.26 6.48
N GLN A 92 -9.23 18.33 7.11
CA GLN A 92 -9.55 19.38 8.10
C GLN A 92 -8.95 19.09 9.48
N THR A 93 -8.50 17.87 9.74
CA THR A 93 -7.95 17.47 11.04
C THR A 93 -6.48 17.88 11.24
N GLY A 94 -5.78 18.25 10.17
CA GLY A 94 -4.36 18.62 10.19
C GLY A 94 -3.49 17.67 9.35
N LYS A 95 -2.45 17.08 9.94
CA LYS A 95 -1.64 16.08 9.25
C LYS A 95 -2.43 14.80 9.06
N PHE A 96 -2.51 14.33 7.84
CA PHE A 96 -3.25 13.10 7.56
C PHE A 96 -2.49 12.12 6.67
N ASN A 97 -2.83 10.85 6.81
CA ASN A 97 -2.48 9.79 5.88
C ASN A 97 -3.76 9.07 5.44
N PHE A 98 -4.01 9.06 4.15
CA PHE A 98 -5.12 8.31 3.57
C PHE A 98 -4.56 7.22 2.65
N THR A 99 -4.80 5.98 3.01
CA THR A 99 -4.39 4.82 2.22
C THR A 99 -5.62 4.21 1.54
N MET A 100 -5.49 3.88 0.26
CA MET A 100 -6.60 3.26 -0.49
C MET A 100 -6.09 2.08 -1.30
N ALA A 101 -6.83 0.97 -1.29
CA ALA A 101 -6.56 -0.19 -2.15
C ALA A 101 -7.73 -0.42 -3.12
N THR A 102 -7.39 -0.48 -4.41
CA THR A 102 -8.32 -0.76 -5.51
C THR A 102 -8.38 -2.26 -5.81
N ILE A 103 -9.52 -2.75 -6.33
CA ILE A 103 -9.76 -4.18 -6.52
C ILE A 103 -10.25 -4.59 -7.90
N ASP A 104 -10.63 -3.66 -8.78
CA ASP A 104 -11.21 -4.02 -10.09
C ASP A 104 -10.24 -4.78 -11.01
N CYS A 105 -8.93 -4.63 -10.80
CA CYS A 105 -7.92 -5.39 -11.54
C CYS A 105 -7.68 -6.80 -10.99
N HIS A 106 -8.35 -7.21 -9.88
CA HIS A 106 -8.08 -8.48 -9.22
C HIS A 106 -8.56 -9.68 -10.03
N MET A 107 -7.75 -10.77 -10.00
CA MET A 107 -8.09 -12.04 -10.64
C MET A 107 -9.37 -12.68 -10.02
N PRO A 108 -10.05 -13.62 -10.67
CA PRO A 108 -9.66 -14.28 -11.93
C PRO A 108 -10.08 -13.55 -13.20
N LYS A 109 -11.01 -12.61 -13.17
CA LYS A 109 -11.58 -11.99 -14.37
C LYS A 109 -11.46 -10.47 -14.42
N GLY A 110 -11.10 -9.85 -13.29
CA GLY A 110 -11.23 -8.43 -13.13
C GLY A 110 -12.68 -7.95 -13.27
N PHE A 111 -12.92 -6.67 -13.08
CA PHE A 111 -14.25 -6.08 -13.09
C PHE A 111 -14.33 -4.91 -14.05
N LEU A 112 -15.35 -4.89 -14.87
CA LEU A 112 -15.68 -3.79 -15.78
C LEU A 112 -16.80 -2.98 -15.19
N CYS A 113 -16.52 -1.77 -14.79
CA CYS A 113 -17.53 -0.82 -14.37
C CYS A 113 -18.14 -0.07 -15.59
N LYS A 114 -19.18 0.71 -15.36
CA LYS A 114 -19.86 1.49 -16.42
C LYS A 114 -18.99 2.52 -17.15
N TYR A 115 -17.83 2.87 -16.61
CA TYR A 115 -16.90 3.85 -17.19
C TYR A 115 -15.76 3.20 -17.97
N CYS A 116 -15.66 1.88 -17.92
CA CYS A 116 -14.60 1.17 -18.64
C CYS A 116 -14.81 1.29 -20.16
N PRO A 117 -13.74 1.51 -20.93
CA PRO A 117 -13.82 1.47 -22.37
C PRO A 117 -14.16 0.05 -22.86
N ASN A 118 -14.63 -0.04 -24.09
CA ASN A 118 -14.77 -1.30 -24.81
C ASN A 118 -13.98 -1.18 -26.13
N THR A 119 -12.69 -0.84 -25.99
CA THR A 119 -11.81 -0.52 -27.12
C THR A 119 -10.91 -1.70 -27.48
N TYR A 120 -10.53 -2.48 -26.46
CA TYR A 120 -9.59 -3.59 -26.60
C TYR A 120 -10.34 -4.92 -26.64
N GLU A 121 -9.82 -5.89 -27.38
CA GLU A 121 -10.36 -7.25 -27.40
C GLU A 121 -10.16 -7.95 -26.06
N ASN A 122 -9.00 -7.77 -25.43
CA ASN A 122 -8.72 -8.33 -24.13
C ASN A 122 -9.45 -7.57 -23.03
N ARG A 123 -10.18 -8.29 -22.20
CA ARG A 123 -10.95 -7.73 -21.08
C ARG A 123 -10.06 -6.94 -20.10
N TYR A 124 -8.87 -7.46 -19.76
CA TYR A 124 -7.97 -6.82 -18.82
C TYR A 124 -7.40 -5.50 -19.33
N GLU A 125 -7.17 -5.38 -20.64
CA GLU A 125 -6.73 -4.10 -21.23
C GLU A 125 -7.78 -3.01 -21.02
N ASN A 126 -9.07 -3.33 -21.19
CA ASN A 126 -10.15 -2.39 -20.89
C ASN A 126 -10.20 -2.02 -19.40
N ILE A 127 -9.96 -2.99 -18.50
CA ILE A 127 -9.93 -2.75 -17.06
C ILE A 127 -8.75 -1.84 -16.68
N TYR A 128 -7.54 -2.12 -17.17
CA TYR A 128 -6.35 -1.29 -16.89
C TYR A 128 -6.48 0.11 -17.49
N ALA A 129 -7.06 0.24 -18.69
CA ALA A 129 -7.36 1.54 -19.27
C ALA A 129 -8.39 2.32 -18.43
N CYS A 130 -9.37 1.62 -17.87
CA CYS A 130 -10.34 2.18 -16.93
C CYS A 130 -9.66 2.69 -15.66
N GLN A 131 -8.86 1.84 -15.02
CA GLN A 131 -8.11 2.19 -13.82
C GLN A 131 -7.19 3.39 -14.02
N SER A 132 -6.45 3.41 -15.13
CA SER A 132 -5.60 4.55 -15.47
C SER A 132 -6.41 5.85 -15.56
N LYS A 133 -7.59 5.81 -16.17
CA LYS A 133 -8.50 6.97 -16.27
C LYS A 133 -9.05 7.39 -14.91
N LEU A 134 -9.45 6.45 -14.06
CA LEU A 134 -9.97 6.72 -12.72
C LEU A 134 -8.88 7.35 -11.83
N ILE A 135 -7.67 6.78 -11.84
CA ILE A 135 -6.52 7.31 -11.11
C ILE A 135 -6.18 8.73 -11.58
N ASN A 136 -6.09 8.97 -12.90
CA ASN A 136 -5.82 10.31 -13.43
C ASN A 136 -6.87 11.31 -12.98
N SER A 137 -8.15 10.95 -13.06
CA SER A 137 -9.24 11.83 -12.61
C SER A 137 -9.19 12.12 -11.11
N PHE A 138 -8.75 11.14 -10.32
CA PHE A 138 -8.57 11.33 -8.89
C PHE A 138 -7.37 12.24 -8.58
N ILE A 139 -6.25 12.06 -9.26
CA ILE A 139 -5.09 12.94 -9.13
C ILE A 139 -5.41 14.37 -9.55
N ASP A 140 -6.18 14.56 -10.63
CA ASP A 140 -6.61 15.90 -11.07
C ASP A 140 -7.55 16.56 -10.03
N TRP A 141 -8.41 15.78 -9.39
CA TRP A 141 -9.16 16.26 -8.24
C TRP A 141 -8.24 16.64 -7.06
N CYS A 142 -7.24 15.81 -6.72
CA CYS A 142 -6.27 16.15 -5.69
C CYS A 142 -5.55 17.48 -5.98
N LYS A 143 -5.13 17.71 -7.23
CA LYS A 143 -4.48 18.96 -7.65
C LYS A 143 -5.35 20.20 -7.43
N SER A 144 -6.67 20.07 -7.42
CA SER A 144 -7.59 21.17 -7.16
C SER A 144 -7.80 21.49 -5.67
N GLN A 145 -7.22 20.69 -4.77
CA GLN A 145 -7.41 20.85 -3.33
C GLN A 145 -6.33 21.75 -2.70
N SER A 146 -6.72 22.50 -1.68
CA SER A 146 -5.83 23.43 -0.99
C SER A 146 -4.63 22.75 -0.28
N TRP A 147 -4.77 21.47 0.08
CA TRP A 147 -3.73 20.69 0.74
C TRP A 147 -2.74 20.04 -0.24
N TYR A 148 -2.98 20.08 -1.55
CA TYR A 148 -2.21 19.32 -2.55
C TYR A 148 -0.71 19.59 -2.50
N GLU A 149 -0.29 20.86 -2.44
CA GLU A 149 1.13 21.26 -2.46
C GLU A 149 1.91 20.76 -1.23
N ASN A 150 1.19 20.40 -0.15
CA ASN A 150 1.78 19.87 1.06
C ASN A 150 1.56 18.36 1.25
N THR A 151 1.09 17.69 0.21
CA THR A 151 0.75 16.26 0.28
C THR A 151 1.57 15.48 -0.72
N THR A 152 2.31 14.49 -0.24
CA THR A 152 2.96 13.50 -1.09
C THR A 152 1.95 12.42 -1.46
N ILE A 153 1.82 12.13 -2.76
CA ILE A 153 0.95 11.04 -3.26
C ILE A 153 1.86 9.93 -3.78
N VAL A 154 1.61 8.71 -3.30
CA VAL A 154 2.36 7.51 -3.69
C VAL A 154 1.40 6.56 -4.41
N LEU A 155 1.70 6.25 -5.66
CA LEU A 155 1.02 5.20 -6.42
C LEU A 155 1.94 3.98 -6.45
N VAL A 156 1.42 2.83 -6.06
CA VAL A 156 2.20 1.59 -6.02
C VAL A 156 1.31 0.41 -6.42
N GLY A 157 1.81 -0.41 -7.35
CA GLY A 157 1.23 -1.72 -7.62
C GLY A 157 1.74 -2.73 -6.59
N ASP A 158 0.83 -3.50 -6.01
CA ASP A 158 1.14 -4.47 -4.95
C ASP A 158 1.94 -5.68 -5.47
N HIS A 159 1.58 -6.19 -6.64
CA HIS A 159 2.28 -7.28 -7.32
C HIS A 159 1.91 -7.33 -8.82
N PRO A 160 2.67 -8.02 -9.67
CA PRO A 160 2.28 -8.31 -11.04
C PRO A 160 1.00 -9.13 -11.09
N THR A 161 0.13 -8.86 -12.08
CA THR A 161 -1.14 -9.60 -12.21
C THR A 161 -0.96 -11.11 -12.23
N MET A 162 -1.84 -11.82 -11.53
CA MET A 162 -1.94 -13.28 -11.53
C MET A 162 -2.95 -13.82 -12.57
N ALA A 163 -3.56 -12.96 -13.37
CA ALA A 163 -4.53 -13.34 -14.38
C ALA A 163 -3.85 -14.05 -15.56
N GLN A 164 -3.79 -15.38 -15.53
CA GLN A 164 -3.09 -16.20 -16.52
C GLN A 164 -3.55 -15.91 -17.95
N GLN A 165 -4.85 -15.75 -18.16
CA GLN A 165 -5.42 -15.44 -19.48
C GLN A 165 -4.92 -14.09 -20.06
N TYR A 166 -4.37 -13.21 -19.23
CA TYR A 166 -3.77 -11.95 -19.70
C TYR A 166 -2.27 -12.09 -19.94
N VAL A 167 -1.59 -12.91 -19.15
CA VAL A 167 -0.12 -13.01 -19.20
C VAL A 167 0.40 -14.14 -20.09
N ASN A 168 -0.47 -15.04 -20.57
CA ASN A 168 -0.06 -16.15 -21.44
C ASN A 168 0.64 -15.72 -22.74
N ASP A 169 0.28 -14.55 -23.26
CA ASP A 169 0.84 -13.99 -24.48
C ASP A 169 2.06 -13.08 -24.23
N VAL A 170 2.45 -12.89 -22.97
CA VAL A 170 3.63 -12.11 -22.61
C VAL A 170 4.89 -12.94 -22.91
N PRO A 171 5.87 -12.42 -23.68
CA PRO A 171 7.11 -13.13 -23.95
C PRO A 171 7.80 -13.59 -22.65
N SER A 172 8.37 -14.81 -22.68
CA SER A 172 8.99 -15.41 -21.48
C SER A 172 10.23 -14.66 -20.97
N ASP A 173 10.87 -13.89 -21.83
CA ASP A 173 12.02 -13.04 -21.53
C ASP A 173 11.63 -11.62 -21.07
N TYR A 174 10.33 -11.27 -21.10
CA TYR A 174 9.85 -10.00 -20.60
C TYR A 174 9.79 -9.98 -19.07
N GLN A 175 10.59 -9.14 -18.46
CA GLN A 175 10.54 -8.91 -17.00
C GLN A 175 9.33 -8.07 -16.63
N ARG A 176 8.34 -8.70 -16.02
CA ARG A 176 7.17 -7.98 -15.49
C ARG A 176 7.52 -7.23 -14.21
N THR A 177 7.06 -5.99 -14.12
CA THR A 177 7.28 -5.11 -12.97
C THR A 177 5.96 -4.48 -12.51
N THR A 178 5.95 -3.90 -11.32
CA THR A 178 4.84 -3.10 -10.81
C THR A 178 5.06 -1.61 -11.16
N TYR A 179 3.96 -0.87 -11.27
CA TYR A 179 4.00 0.56 -11.44
C TYR A 179 4.24 1.26 -10.10
N ASN A 180 5.15 2.24 -10.08
CA ASN A 180 5.42 3.05 -8.91
C ASN A 180 5.62 4.51 -9.32
N CYS A 181 5.02 5.44 -8.56
CA CYS A 181 5.14 6.87 -8.80
C CYS A 181 5.02 7.65 -7.49
N PHE A 182 5.91 8.64 -7.31
CA PHE A 182 5.85 9.61 -6.22
C PHE A 182 5.53 10.99 -6.80
N ILE A 183 4.47 11.62 -6.33
CA ILE A 183 4.06 12.97 -6.71
C ILE A 183 4.24 13.88 -5.50
N ASN A 184 4.76 15.09 -5.71
CA ASN A 184 5.09 16.06 -4.66
C ASN A 184 6.06 15.52 -3.60
N SER A 185 7.06 14.74 -4.01
CA SER A 185 8.13 14.35 -3.10
C SER A 185 8.86 15.59 -2.56
N LYS A 186 9.16 15.58 -1.26
CA LYS A 186 10.00 16.62 -0.63
C LYS A 186 11.48 16.45 -0.93
N VAL A 187 11.87 15.32 -1.54
CA VAL A 187 13.26 15.06 -1.96
C VAL A 187 13.44 15.42 -3.41
N THR A 188 14.47 16.23 -3.68
CA THR A 188 14.98 16.44 -5.04
C THR A 188 16.16 15.52 -5.27
N THR A 189 16.12 14.72 -6.34
CA THR A 189 17.15 13.73 -6.67
C THR A 189 17.22 13.49 -8.17
N ASP A 190 18.39 13.09 -8.65
CA ASP A 190 18.58 12.59 -10.01
C ASP A 190 18.29 11.08 -10.13
N GLN A 191 18.10 10.39 -9.01
CA GLN A 191 17.78 8.95 -8.92
C GLN A 191 16.28 8.70 -9.13
N ILE A 192 15.76 9.10 -10.29
CA ILE A 192 14.31 9.06 -10.56
C ILE A 192 13.85 7.88 -11.41
N LYS A 193 14.78 7.12 -11.99
CA LYS A 193 14.48 6.00 -12.91
C LYS A 193 15.56 4.93 -12.86
N ASN A 194 15.21 3.76 -13.41
CA ASN A 194 16.13 2.64 -13.67
C ASN A 194 16.77 1.99 -12.43
N ARG A 195 16.22 2.23 -11.23
CA ARG A 195 16.63 1.49 -10.04
C ARG A 195 16.01 0.08 -10.07
N GLN A 196 16.78 -0.92 -9.65
CA GLN A 196 16.27 -2.25 -9.38
C GLN A 196 15.92 -2.35 -7.88
N PHE A 197 14.67 -2.62 -7.55
CA PHE A 197 14.20 -2.57 -6.18
C PHE A 197 13.00 -3.49 -5.92
N THR A 198 12.66 -3.66 -4.65
CA THR A 198 11.49 -4.42 -4.17
C THR A 198 10.55 -3.52 -3.38
N HIS A 199 9.40 -4.06 -2.98
CA HIS A 199 8.47 -3.36 -2.08
C HIS A 199 9.10 -3.01 -0.72
N MET A 200 10.15 -3.72 -0.29
CA MET A 200 10.89 -3.38 0.93
C MET A 200 11.49 -1.97 0.86
N ASP A 201 11.90 -1.55 -0.33
CA ASP A 201 12.49 -0.22 -0.56
C ASP A 201 11.43 0.90 -0.56
N MET A 202 10.16 0.57 -0.79
CA MET A 202 9.06 1.54 -0.74
C MET A 202 8.86 2.15 0.65
N TYR A 203 9.15 1.40 1.71
CA TYR A 203 9.00 1.86 3.09
C TYR A 203 9.89 3.08 3.41
N PRO A 204 11.24 2.99 3.35
CA PRO A 204 12.10 4.17 3.58
C PRO A 204 11.89 5.25 2.53
N THR A 205 11.59 4.89 1.27
CA THR A 205 11.42 5.86 0.19
C THR A 205 10.16 6.70 0.37
N THR A 206 9.05 6.10 0.80
CA THR A 206 7.80 6.83 1.08
C THR A 206 8.02 7.84 2.21
N LEU A 207 8.64 7.43 3.30
CA LEU A 207 8.95 8.33 4.40
C LEU A 207 9.90 9.47 3.97
N ALA A 208 10.92 9.15 3.18
CA ALA A 208 11.82 10.18 2.62
C ALA A 208 11.06 11.14 1.70
N ALA A 209 10.16 10.63 0.83
CA ALA A 209 9.33 11.47 -0.03
C ALA A 209 8.45 12.46 0.76
N MET A 210 8.01 12.07 1.95
CA MET A 210 7.25 12.90 2.88
C MET A 210 8.13 13.91 3.66
N GLY A 211 9.46 13.82 3.53
CA GLY A 211 10.42 14.71 4.18
C GLY A 211 10.97 14.19 5.51
N PHE A 212 10.73 12.92 5.86
CA PHE A 212 11.40 12.31 7.01
C PHE A 212 12.88 12.07 6.72
N ASN A 213 13.72 12.32 7.71
CA ASN A 213 15.13 11.96 7.63
C ASN A 213 15.29 10.46 7.89
N ILE A 214 15.84 9.74 6.92
CA ILE A 214 16.13 8.31 7.04
C ILE A 214 17.62 8.14 7.31
N GLU A 215 17.96 7.88 8.57
CA GLU A 215 19.36 7.68 8.99
C GLU A 215 20.00 6.54 8.19
N GLY A 216 21.15 6.80 7.59
CA GLY A 216 21.85 5.85 6.71
C GLY A 216 21.06 5.45 5.46
N ASN A 217 19.96 6.14 5.12
CA ASN A 217 19.09 5.84 3.99
C ASN A 217 18.55 4.41 3.95
N LYS A 218 18.36 3.76 5.10
CA LYS A 218 17.85 2.40 5.22
C LYS A 218 16.85 2.25 6.35
N LEU A 219 15.81 1.46 6.11
CA LEU A 219 14.89 0.95 7.16
C LEU A 219 14.62 -0.53 6.89
N ALA A 220 14.82 -1.36 7.91
CA ALA A 220 14.74 -2.82 7.79
C ALA A 220 15.61 -3.32 6.62
N LEU A 221 15.03 -4.03 5.66
CA LEU A 221 15.72 -4.50 4.45
C LEU A 221 15.67 -3.49 3.28
N GLY A 222 14.90 -2.41 3.43
CA GLY A 222 14.69 -1.42 2.35
C GLY A 222 15.75 -0.32 2.34
N THR A 223 16.03 0.18 1.14
CA THR A 223 16.90 1.32 0.87
C THR A 223 16.07 2.48 0.33
N ASN A 224 16.31 3.69 0.79
CA ASN A 224 15.72 4.89 0.22
C ASN A 224 16.18 5.06 -1.25
N LEU A 225 15.24 4.92 -2.17
CA LEU A 225 15.50 4.94 -3.62
C LEU A 225 15.98 6.30 -4.14
N PHE A 226 15.77 7.36 -3.38
CA PHE A 226 16.28 8.70 -3.71
C PHE A 226 17.75 8.88 -3.36
N SER A 227 18.36 7.92 -2.67
CA SER A 227 19.79 7.93 -2.35
C SER A 227 20.61 7.21 -3.42
N GLU A 228 21.91 7.42 -3.39
CA GLU A 228 22.87 6.70 -4.25
C GLU A 228 23.20 5.29 -3.73
N LEU A 229 22.70 4.93 -2.55
CA LEU A 229 22.98 3.61 -1.98
C LEU A 229 22.32 2.50 -2.81
N PRO A 230 23.02 1.41 -3.08
CA PRO A 230 22.43 0.29 -3.81
C PRO A 230 21.36 -0.40 -2.93
N THR A 231 20.27 -0.82 -3.58
CA THR A 231 19.27 -1.71 -2.98
C THR A 231 19.88 -3.10 -2.77
N ILE A 232 19.17 -3.96 -2.03
CA ILE A 232 19.61 -5.35 -1.87
C ILE A 232 19.60 -6.12 -3.20
N ILE A 233 18.67 -5.81 -4.10
CA ILE A 233 18.60 -6.40 -5.45
C ILE A 233 19.79 -5.93 -6.30
N GLU A 234 20.10 -4.64 -6.30
CA GLU A 234 21.26 -4.09 -7.03
C GLU A 234 22.58 -4.65 -6.52
N LYS A 235 22.66 -4.98 -5.23
CA LYS A 235 23.90 -5.47 -4.61
C LYS A 235 24.08 -6.99 -4.76
N TYR A 236 23.03 -7.76 -4.63
CA TYR A 236 23.13 -9.23 -4.50
C TYR A 236 22.45 -9.98 -5.66
N GLY A 237 21.63 -9.29 -6.47
CA GLY A 237 20.82 -9.89 -7.52
C GLY A 237 19.49 -10.47 -7.03
N GLN A 238 18.54 -10.53 -7.93
CA GLN A 238 17.17 -10.94 -7.62
C GLN A 238 17.08 -12.42 -7.18
N ASP A 239 17.76 -13.32 -7.87
CA ASP A 239 17.71 -14.76 -7.58
C ASP A 239 18.22 -15.06 -6.18
N TYR A 240 19.36 -14.48 -5.81
CA TYR A 240 19.91 -14.63 -4.47
C TYR A 240 18.93 -14.13 -3.39
N ILE A 241 18.33 -12.95 -3.58
CA ILE A 241 17.37 -12.39 -2.61
C ILE A 241 16.10 -13.25 -2.55
N ASN A 242 15.60 -13.76 -3.67
CA ASN A 242 14.45 -14.67 -3.68
C ASN A 242 14.71 -15.95 -2.90
N GLU A 243 15.91 -16.48 -2.95
CA GLU A 243 16.31 -17.65 -2.15
C GLU A 243 16.42 -17.30 -0.65
N GLU A 244 17.03 -16.16 -0.32
CA GLU A 244 17.24 -15.75 1.06
C GLU A 244 15.93 -15.45 1.81
N VAL A 245 14.97 -14.77 1.17
CA VAL A 245 13.69 -14.42 1.82
C VAL A 245 12.77 -15.62 2.08
N GLN A 246 13.05 -16.77 1.45
CA GLN A 246 12.31 -18.01 1.70
C GLN A 246 12.83 -18.79 2.92
N LYS A 247 14.01 -18.43 3.43
CA LYS A 247 14.60 -19.11 4.59
C LYS A 247 13.87 -18.71 5.88
N SER A 248 13.80 -19.65 6.83
CA SER A 248 13.34 -19.32 8.18
C SER A 248 14.27 -18.31 8.83
N SER A 249 13.70 -17.40 9.62
CA SER A 249 14.45 -16.37 10.32
C SER A 249 14.06 -16.33 11.79
N GLU A 250 15.01 -16.64 12.66
CA GLU A 250 14.81 -16.52 14.11
C GLU A 250 14.45 -15.09 14.53
N TYR A 251 14.93 -14.08 13.82
CA TYR A 251 14.58 -12.69 14.08
C TYR A 251 13.11 -12.42 13.80
N LEU A 252 12.59 -12.88 12.64
CA LEU A 252 11.18 -12.76 12.34
C LEU A 252 10.33 -13.51 13.37
N ASP A 253 10.70 -14.75 13.70
CA ASP A 253 9.92 -15.59 14.60
C ASP A 253 9.92 -15.06 16.04
N LYS A 254 11.06 -14.58 16.54
CA LYS A 254 11.21 -14.20 17.96
C LYS A 254 10.99 -12.72 18.24
N ILE A 255 11.19 -11.85 17.25
CA ILE A 255 11.14 -10.40 17.45
C ILE A 255 9.92 -9.78 16.72
N ILE A 256 9.69 -10.14 15.47
CA ILE A 256 8.64 -9.51 14.68
C ILE A 256 7.25 -10.13 14.97
N TYR A 257 7.17 -11.45 15.02
CA TYR A 257 5.90 -12.16 15.21
C TYR A 257 5.52 -12.38 16.68
N VAL A 258 6.47 -12.29 17.61
CA VAL A 258 6.23 -12.46 19.03
C VAL A 258 6.69 -11.21 19.78
N PHE A 259 5.76 -10.51 20.39
CA PHE A 259 6.11 -9.46 21.35
C PHE A 259 6.71 -10.12 22.58
N LEU A 260 8.03 -10.15 22.70
CA LEU A 260 8.69 -10.61 23.90
C LEU A 260 8.33 -9.67 25.06
N THR A 261 7.61 -10.19 26.03
CA THR A 261 7.31 -9.55 27.33
C THR A 261 8.60 -9.40 28.18
N ILE A 262 9.73 -9.09 27.55
CA ILE A 262 11.02 -8.91 28.27
C ILE A 262 11.04 -7.59 29.05
N PHE A 263 10.21 -6.62 28.70
CA PHE A 263 10.18 -5.32 29.40
C PHE A 263 9.55 -5.37 30.78
N LEU A 264 8.82 -6.39 31.17
CA LEU A 264 8.15 -6.48 32.49
C LEU A 264 9.04 -7.10 33.60
N TYR A 265 10.20 -7.68 33.26
CA TYR A 265 11.11 -8.26 34.26
C TYR A 265 12.22 -7.30 34.71
N LEU A 266 12.48 -6.22 34.01
CA LEU A 266 13.51 -5.25 34.39
C LEU A 266 13.04 -4.11 35.29
N LEU A 267 11.74 -4.04 35.60
CA LEU A 267 11.18 -3.01 36.52
C LEU A 267 10.80 -3.55 37.91
N LYS A 268 11.16 -4.78 38.25
CA LYS A 268 11.13 -5.26 39.64
C LYS A 268 12.54 -5.24 40.20
N CYS A 269 13.03 -4.06 40.58
CA CYS A 269 14.07 -3.95 41.60
C CYS A 269 13.49 -4.41 42.93
N PRO A 270 14.10 -5.35 43.65
CA PRO A 270 13.70 -5.63 45.03
C PRO A 270 14.09 -4.44 45.90
N GLN A 271 13.20 -4.11 46.83
CA GLN A 271 13.48 -3.24 47.98
C GLN A 271 14.52 -3.86 48.91
#